data_8659ac64aa88ccf64e9996a77e7db755
#
_entry.id   8659ac64aa88ccf64e9996a77e7db755
#
_cell.length_a   1.000
_cell.length_b   1.000
_cell.length_c   1.000
_cell.angle_alpha   90.00
_cell.angle_beta   90.00
_cell.angle_gamma   90.00
#
_symmetry.space_group_name_H-M   'P 1'
#
loop_
_entity.id
_entity.type
_entity.pdbx_description
1 polymer ?
#
loop_
_entity_poly.entity_id
_entity_poly.type
_entity_poly.pdbx_seq_one_letter_code
_entity_poly.pdbx_strand_id
1 'polypeptide(L)'
;MLIVSQNISNYDISFSSNVVYRINLAWINNIQELEELIKKHHKQNIFIDLPINRIKPPNNKYSLDDVIHILNSYKNIKYFAISNVNSAKDLERYTQLVPKKIIIVPKIESPDGISNVSEIVKAIPSQEKILMLDHDDLFSALTKLNESQSKFRDCIDELVTFCNENNITLLRTIGVIFSDEEKRITEYIN
;
A
#
# COMPACT_ATOMS: atom_id res chain seq x y z
N MET A 1 -4.79 -12.61 -3.86
CA MET A 1 -3.65 -12.01 -4.59
C MET A 1 -2.40 -12.12 -3.73
N LEU A 2 -1.28 -12.66 -4.24
CA LEU A 2 -0.01 -12.73 -3.51
C LEU A 2 0.85 -11.53 -3.88
N ILE A 3 1.23 -10.72 -2.89
CA ILE A 3 2.09 -9.57 -3.07
C ILE A 3 3.40 -9.82 -2.32
N VAL A 4 4.53 -9.66 -3.02
CA VAL A 4 5.86 -9.76 -2.43
C VAL A 4 6.55 -8.41 -2.46
N SER A 5 7.23 -8.08 -1.37
CA SER A 5 7.96 -6.81 -1.24
C SER A 5 9.33 -6.88 -1.91
N GLN A 6 9.83 -5.73 -2.38
CA GLN A 6 11.15 -5.58 -3.00
C GLN A 6 12.31 -6.14 -2.16
N ASN A 7 12.18 -6.18 -0.83
CA ASN A 7 13.22 -6.71 0.07
C ASN A 7 13.55 -8.18 -0.23
N ILE A 8 12.61 -8.92 -0.83
CA ILE A 8 12.81 -10.32 -1.21
C ILE A 8 13.82 -10.47 -2.36
N SER A 9 14.09 -9.40 -3.12
CA SER A 9 15.12 -9.40 -4.17
C SER A 9 16.52 -9.76 -3.67
N ASN A 10 16.76 -9.59 -2.37
CA ASN A 10 18.03 -9.95 -1.73
C ASN A 10 18.28 -11.46 -1.64
N TYR A 11 17.24 -12.28 -1.90
CA TYR A 11 17.31 -13.73 -1.74
C TYR A 11 17.40 -14.50 -3.06
N ASP A 12 17.53 -13.84 -4.20
CA ASP A 12 17.61 -14.44 -5.54
C ASP A 12 16.53 -15.50 -5.81
N ILE A 13 15.31 -15.20 -5.41
CA ILE A 13 14.15 -16.09 -5.56
C ILE A 13 13.42 -15.76 -6.86
N SER A 14 13.18 -16.78 -7.67
CA SER A 14 12.32 -16.65 -8.85
C SER A 14 10.84 -16.67 -8.46
N PHE A 15 10.07 -15.72 -8.99
CA PHE A 15 8.62 -15.65 -8.76
C PHE A 15 7.85 -16.04 -10.02
N SER A 16 6.69 -16.67 -9.80
CA SER A 16 5.77 -16.92 -10.90
C SER A 16 5.11 -15.60 -11.38
N SER A 17 4.59 -15.60 -12.61
CA SER A 17 3.99 -14.41 -13.23
C SER A 17 2.69 -13.94 -12.55
N ASN A 18 2.06 -14.79 -11.72
CA ASN A 18 0.84 -14.43 -10.97
C ASN A 18 1.12 -13.71 -9.62
N VAL A 19 2.40 -13.56 -9.26
CA VAL A 19 2.82 -12.78 -8.10
C VAL A 19 2.86 -11.31 -8.47
N VAL A 20 2.37 -10.45 -7.58
CA VAL A 20 2.50 -8.99 -7.69
C VAL A 20 3.76 -8.55 -6.95
N TYR A 21 4.63 -7.82 -7.63
CA TYR A 21 5.86 -7.31 -7.03
C TYR A 21 5.65 -5.87 -6.52
N ARG A 22 5.74 -5.68 -5.21
CA ARG A 22 5.57 -4.37 -4.57
C ARG A 22 6.90 -3.64 -4.44
N ILE A 23 6.94 -2.42 -4.95
CA ILE A 23 8.04 -1.47 -4.80
C ILE A 23 7.56 -0.32 -3.91
N ASN A 24 8.13 -0.19 -2.72
CA ASN A 24 7.88 0.92 -1.83
C ASN A 24 8.91 2.03 -2.12
N LEU A 25 8.43 3.17 -2.58
CA LEU A 25 9.28 4.29 -3.02
C LEU A 25 10.14 4.89 -1.90
N ALA A 26 9.78 4.68 -0.62
CA ALA A 26 10.65 5.09 0.48
C ALA A 26 12.03 4.41 0.46
N TRP A 27 12.14 3.22 -0.15
CA TRP A 27 13.36 2.42 -0.23
C TRP A 27 14.06 2.53 -1.58
N ILE A 28 13.65 3.46 -2.42
CA ILE A 28 14.23 3.72 -3.74
C ILE A 28 15.12 4.95 -3.66
N ASN A 29 16.38 4.83 -4.07
CA ASN A 29 17.34 5.92 -3.98
C ASN A 29 17.19 6.95 -5.11
N ASN A 30 16.83 6.49 -6.32
CA ASN A 30 16.65 7.33 -7.49
C ASN A 30 15.72 6.68 -8.53
N ILE A 31 15.29 7.45 -9.50
CA ILE A 31 14.35 6.99 -10.56
C ILE A 31 14.98 5.88 -11.42
N GLN A 32 16.28 5.90 -11.65
CA GLN A 32 16.95 4.85 -12.43
C GLN A 32 16.83 3.48 -11.74
N GLU A 33 17.05 3.42 -10.42
CA GLU A 33 16.84 2.19 -9.62
C GLU A 33 15.40 1.70 -9.72
N LEU A 34 14.41 2.60 -9.65
CA LEU A 34 13.00 2.25 -9.85
C LEU A 34 12.75 1.60 -11.20
N GLU A 35 13.28 2.21 -12.27
CA GLU A 35 13.14 1.66 -13.63
C GLU A 35 13.82 0.31 -13.80
N GLU A 36 15.00 0.13 -13.22
CA GLU A 36 15.73 -1.15 -13.23
C GLU A 36 14.94 -2.26 -12.57
N LEU A 37 14.33 -1.99 -11.41
CA LEU A 37 13.45 -2.94 -10.71
C LEU A 37 12.21 -3.29 -11.54
N ILE A 38 11.56 -2.30 -12.14
CA ILE A 38 10.39 -2.53 -12.99
C ILE A 38 10.76 -3.38 -14.22
N LYS A 39 11.90 -3.11 -14.85
CA LYS A 39 12.42 -3.88 -16.00
C LYS A 39 12.82 -5.30 -15.59
N LYS A 40 13.50 -5.46 -14.45
CA LYS A 40 13.86 -6.77 -13.90
C LYS A 40 12.64 -7.67 -13.70
N HIS A 41 11.55 -7.09 -13.20
CA HIS A 41 10.29 -7.78 -12.91
C HIS A 41 9.22 -7.59 -14.01
N HIS A 42 9.64 -7.52 -15.29
CA HIS A 42 8.74 -7.27 -16.43
C HIS A 42 7.64 -8.33 -16.64
N LYS A 43 7.81 -9.54 -16.09
CA LYS A 43 6.82 -10.64 -16.16
C LYS A 43 5.78 -10.58 -15.06
N GLN A 44 6.01 -9.81 -14.00
CA GLN A 44 5.11 -9.62 -12.88
C GLN A 44 4.30 -8.32 -13.04
N ASN A 45 3.11 -8.31 -12.46
CA ASN A 45 2.42 -7.05 -12.21
C ASN A 45 3.15 -6.30 -11.10
N ILE A 46 3.37 -5.00 -11.32
CA ILE A 46 4.04 -4.12 -10.36
C ILE A 46 3.00 -3.35 -9.53
N PHE A 47 3.26 -3.29 -8.24
CA PHE A 47 2.55 -2.50 -7.26
C PHE A 47 3.51 -1.41 -6.76
N ILE A 48 3.27 -0.15 -7.15
CA ILE A 48 4.03 0.99 -6.66
C ILE A 48 3.36 1.53 -5.39
N ASP A 49 4.12 1.67 -4.32
CA ASP A 49 3.65 2.24 -3.06
C ASP A 49 4.30 3.60 -2.83
N LEU A 50 3.48 4.66 -2.87
CA LEU A 50 3.91 6.05 -2.65
C LEU A 50 3.62 6.44 -1.20
N PRO A 51 4.63 6.48 -0.32
CA PRO A 51 4.47 6.87 1.07
C PRO A 51 4.36 8.39 1.18
N ILE A 52 3.14 8.88 1.40
CA ILE A 52 2.86 10.30 1.63
C ILE A 52 2.95 10.59 3.14
N ASN A 53 3.48 11.76 3.49
CA ASN A 53 3.61 12.23 4.88
C ASN A 53 4.36 11.27 5.82
N ARG A 54 5.28 10.48 5.26
CA ARG A 54 6.08 9.54 6.04
C ARG A 54 7.02 10.28 6.99
N ILE A 55 6.93 9.96 8.27
CA ILE A 55 7.77 10.52 9.34
C ILE A 55 8.86 9.55 9.83
N LYS A 56 8.78 8.28 9.44
CA LYS A 56 9.75 7.23 9.81
C LYS A 56 10.84 7.12 8.73
N PRO A 57 12.12 6.88 9.08
CA PRO A 57 13.16 6.54 8.11
C PRO A 57 12.86 5.21 7.38
N PRO A 58 13.31 5.07 6.12
CA PRO A 58 13.78 6.13 5.25
C PRO A 58 12.64 7.09 4.88
N ASN A 59 12.97 8.38 4.74
CA ASN A 59 11.98 9.37 4.38
C ASN A 59 11.61 9.25 2.91
N ASN A 60 10.34 9.49 2.59
CA ASN A 60 9.92 9.56 1.20
C ASN A 60 10.51 10.81 0.52
N LYS A 61 11.08 10.61 -0.66
CA LYS A 61 11.66 11.67 -1.51
C LYS A 61 10.81 12.00 -2.72
N TYR A 62 9.76 11.20 -2.99
CA TYR A 62 9.00 11.27 -4.23
C TYR A 62 7.60 11.81 -4.01
N SER A 63 7.16 12.60 -4.97
CA SER A 63 5.78 13.04 -5.18
C SER A 63 5.16 12.29 -6.36
N LEU A 64 3.88 12.54 -6.63
CA LEU A 64 3.25 12.03 -7.85
C LEU A 64 3.94 12.54 -9.11
N ASP A 65 4.37 13.82 -9.12
CA ASP A 65 5.00 14.43 -10.29
C ASP A 65 6.31 13.74 -10.68
N ASP A 66 7.07 13.28 -9.68
CA ASP A 66 8.33 12.57 -9.92
C ASP A 66 8.12 11.19 -10.56
N VAL A 67 6.96 10.56 -10.34
CA VAL A 67 6.72 9.18 -10.80
C VAL A 67 5.66 9.06 -11.89
N ILE A 68 4.92 10.12 -12.20
CA ILE A 68 3.83 10.06 -13.18
C ILE A 68 4.30 9.60 -14.57
N HIS A 69 5.48 9.99 -15.00
CA HIS A 69 6.05 9.54 -16.27
C HIS A 69 6.35 8.03 -16.25
N ILE A 70 6.78 7.48 -15.11
CA ILE A 70 6.98 6.04 -14.93
C ILE A 70 5.65 5.28 -15.03
N LEU A 71 4.60 5.77 -14.34
CA LEU A 71 3.27 5.18 -14.38
C LEU A 71 2.70 5.13 -15.81
N ASN A 72 3.03 6.12 -16.65
CA ASN A 72 2.62 6.15 -18.05
C ASN A 72 3.44 5.19 -18.93
N SER A 73 4.74 5.07 -18.69
CA SER A 73 5.69 4.38 -19.55
C SER A 73 5.64 2.85 -19.43
N TYR A 74 5.38 2.31 -18.23
CA TYR A 74 5.46 0.88 -17.99
C TYR A 74 4.08 0.22 -17.95
N LYS A 75 3.86 -0.76 -18.84
CA LYS A 75 2.56 -1.46 -18.97
C LYS A 75 2.28 -2.46 -17.87
N ASN A 76 3.33 -2.96 -17.22
CA ASN A 76 3.23 -3.93 -16.13
C ASN A 76 2.95 -3.28 -14.77
N ILE A 77 2.96 -1.96 -14.64
CA ILE A 77 2.47 -1.28 -13.44
C ILE A 77 0.94 -1.39 -13.44
N LYS A 78 0.42 -2.14 -12.46
CA LYS A 78 -1.00 -2.44 -12.33
C LYS A 78 -1.66 -1.74 -11.15
N TYR A 79 -0.90 -1.51 -10.08
CA TYR A 79 -1.41 -0.94 -8.83
C TYR A 79 -0.56 0.23 -8.38
N PHE A 80 -1.23 1.25 -7.83
CA PHE A 80 -0.57 2.42 -7.27
C PHE A 80 -1.19 2.74 -5.91
N ALA A 81 -0.45 2.50 -4.83
CA ALA A 81 -0.89 2.76 -3.48
C ALA A 81 -0.47 4.15 -2.99
N ILE A 82 -1.35 4.75 -2.21
CA ILE A 82 -1.18 6.09 -1.65
C ILE A 82 -1.38 5.97 -0.14
N SER A 83 -0.35 6.32 0.63
CA SER A 83 -0.40 6.28 2.10
C SER A 83 -1.22 7.43 2.69
N ASN A 84 -1.68 7.23 3.93
CA ASN A 84 -2.33 8.26 4.76
C ASN A 84 -3.55 8.90 4.09
N VAL A 85 -4.38 8.10 3.42
CA VAL A 85 -5.65 8.58 2.84
C VAL A 85 -6.69 8.67 3.95
N ASN A 86 -7.12 9.88 4.26
CA ASN A 86 -8.08 10.19 5.33
C ASN A 86 -9.45 10.64 4.80
N SER A 87 -9.52 11.04 3.53
CA SER A 87 -10.74 11.53 2.88
C SER A 87 -10.72 11.31 1.37
N ALA A 88 -11.86 11.43 0.72
CA ALA A 88 -11.97 11.41 -0.75
C ALA A 88 -11.12 12.51 -1.42
N LYS A 89 -10.98 13.66 -0.75
CA LYS A 89 -10.19 14.79 -1.24
C LYS A 89 -8.71 14.44 -1.43
N ASP A 90 -8.17 13.57 -0.59
CA ASP A 90 -6.78 13.12 -0.70
C ASP A 90 -6.51 12.35 -1.99
N LEU A 91 -7.56 11.84 -2.64
CA LEU A 91 -7.46 11.10 -3.90
C LEU A 91 -7.66 11.96 -5.15
N GLU A 92 -8.18 13.19 -5.05
CA GLU A 92 -8.60 13.99 -6.21
C GLU A 92 -7.51 14.12 -7.27
N ARG A 93 -6.29 14.50 -6.87
CA ARG A 93 -5.18 14.67 -7.79
C ARG A 93 -4.76 13.37 -8.46
N TYR A 94 -4.77 12.29 -7.68
CA TYR A 94 -4.37 10.97 -8.18
C TYR A 94 -5.37 10.41 -9.17
N THR A 95 -6.66 10.57 -8.91
CA THR A 95 -7.72 10.08 -9.80
C THR A 95 -7.76 10.83 -11.14
N GLN A 96 -7.27 12.07 -11.17
CA GLN A 96 -7.17 12.87 -12.38
C GLN A 96 -5.93 12.54 -13.22
N LEU A 97 -4.79 12.26 -12.58
CA LEU A 97 -3.49 12.16 -13.25
C LEU A 97 -3.02 10.73 -13.48
N VAL A 98 -3.31 9.80 -12.57
CA VAL A 98 -2.89 8.39 -12.71
C VAL A 98 -3.60 7.74 -13.88
N PRO A 99 -2.87 7.01 -14.77
CA PRO A 99 -3.47 6.35 -15.91
C PRO A 99 -4.62 5.40 -15.52
N LYS A 100 -5.76 5.46 -16.21
CA LYS A 100 -6.97 4.66 -15.92
C LYS A 100 -6.76 3.15 -15.90
N LYS A 101 -5.70 2.66 -16.54
CA LYS A 101 -5.29 1.23 -16.51
C LYS A 101 -4.72 0.78 -15.16
N ILE A 102 -4.35 1.73 -14.30
CA ILE A 102 -3.74 1.49 -12.99
C ILE A 102 -4.82 1.62 -11.91
N ILE A 103 -4.89 0.62 -11.06
CA ILE A 103 -5.80 0.61 -9.92
C ILE A 103 -5.17 1.40 -8.78
N ILE A 104 -5.85 2.47 -8.36
CA ILE A 104 -5.46 3.25 -7.18
C ILE A 104 -5.87 2.47 -5.94
N VAL A 105 -4.93 2.31 -5.01
CA VAL A 105 -5.10 1.58 -3.74
C VAL A 105 -4.87 2.54 -2.57
N PRO A 106 -5.94 3.14 -2.01
CA PRO A 106 -5.80 3.94 -0.80
C PRO A 106 -5.33 3.09 0.38
N LYS A 107 -4.35 3.61 1.12
CA LYS A 107 -3.92 3.01 2.37
C LYS A 107 -4.64 3.71 3.52
N ILE A 108 -5.40 2.92 4.27
CA ILE A 108 -6.17 3.38 5.43
C ILE A 108 -5.32 3.10 6.67
N GLU A 109 -4.78 4.16 7.25
CA GLU A 109 -3.74 4.11 8.28
C GLU A 109 -4.08 4.97 9.49
N SER A 110 -5.33 5.45 9.60
CA SER A 110 -5.81 6.33 10.68
C SER A 110 -7.29 6.12 11.00
N PRO A 111 -7.75 6.51 12.19
CA PRO A 111 -9.17 6.52 12.52
C PRO A 111 -10.02 7.37 11.58
N ASP A 112 -9.51 8.52 11.14
CA ASP A 112 -10.20 9.39 10.17
C ASP A 112 -10.42 8.67 8.83
N GLY A 113 -9.39 7.97 8.33
CA GLY A 113 -9.50 7.18 7.10
C GLY A 113 -10.55 6.07 7.23
N ILE A 114 -10.67 5.43 8.39
CA ILE A 114 -11.68 4.40 8.65
C ILE A 114 -13.08 5.03 8.67
N SER A 115 -13.27 6.11 9.41
CA SER A 115 -14.56 6.82 9.50
C SER A 115 -15.04 7.33 8.14
N ASN A 116 -14.12 7.70 7.25
CA ASN A 116 -14.43 8.23 5.91
C ASN A 116 -14.31 7.16 4.80
N VAL A 117 -14.18 5.89 5.14
CA VAL A 117 -13.89 4.83 4.15
C VAL A 117 -14.92 4.75 3.03
N SER A 118 -16.20 4.99 3.34
CA SER A 118 -17.28 4.97 2.34
C SER A 118 -17.11 6.02 1.25
N GLU A 119 -16.74 7.25 1.60
CA GLU A 119 -16.48 8.30 0.63
C GLU A 119 -15.16 8.09 -0.14
N ILE A 120 -14.14 7.59 0.54
CA ILE A 120 -12.86 7.21 -0.08
C ILE A 120 -13.10 6.18 -1.19
N VAL A 121 -13.85 5.12 -0.90
CA VAL A 121 -14.16 4.07 -1.88
C VAL A 121 -14.96 4.59 -3.07
N LYS A 122 -15.92 5.50 -2.84
CA LYS A 122 -16.69 6.13 -3.93
C LYS A 122 -15.80 6.96 -4.86
N ALA A 123 -14.74 7.55 -4.34
CA ALA A 123 -13.80 8.35 -5.12
C ALA A 123 -12.85 7.51 -6.00
N ILE A 124 -12.67 6.21 -5.72
CA ILE A 124 -11.83 5.34 -6.54
C ILE A 124 -12.49 5.11 -7.90
N PRO A 125 -11.83 5.41 -9.05
CA PRO A 125 -12.47 5.35 -10.36
C PRO A 125 -12.62 3.93 -10.94
N SER A 126 -11.78 2.95 -10.50
CA SER A 126 -11.83 1.57 -11.00
C SER A 126 -13.08 0.84 -10.52
N GLN A 127 -13.55 -0.15 -11.31
CA GLN A 127 -14.62 -1.06 -10.86
C GLN A 127 -14.13 -1.96 -9.72
N GLU A 128 -12.91 -2.48 -9.86
CA GLU A 128 -12.27 -3.23 -8.78
C GLU A 128 -11.84 -2.24 -7.68
N LYS A 129 -12.40 -2.43 -6.48
CA LYS A 129 -12.09 -1.62 -5.31
C LYS A 129 -11.12 -2.39 -4.42
N ILE A 130 -9.96 -1.77 -4.19
CA ILE A 130 -8.92 -2.34 -3.34
C ILE A 130 -8.52 -1.28 -2.33
N LEU A 131 -8.51 -1.65 -1.07
CA LEU A 131 -7.94 -0.86 0.03
C LEU A 131 -6.75 -1.61 0.62
N MET A 132 -5.88 -0.89 1.30
CA MET A 132 -4.78 -1.48 2.05
C MET A 132 -4.78 -0.96 3.48
N LEU A 133 -4.66 -1.86 4.45
CA LEU A 133 -4.47 -1.54 5.86
C LEU A 133 -3.01 -1.79 6.26
N ASP A 134 -2.35 -0.76 6.77
CA ASP A 134 -1.07 -0.89 7.46
C ASP A 134 -1.31 -0.85 8.97
N HIS A 135 -1.15 -2.02 9.62
CA HIS A 135 -1.44 -2.18 11.03
C HIS A 135 -0.51 -1.34 11.91
N ASP A 136 0.77 -1.25 11.55
CA ASP A 136 1.77 -0.53 12.35
C ASP A 136 1.53 0.98 12.29
N ASP A 137 1.13 1.49 11.14
CA ASP A 137 0.86 2.91 10.98
C ASP A 137 -0.48 3.30 11.63
N LEU A 138 -1.52 2.45 11.53
CA LEU A 138 -2.77 2.64 12.28
C LEU A 138 -2.53 2.62 13.80
N PHE A 139 -1.78 1.63 14.30
CA PHE A 139 -1.45 1.54 15.72
C PHE A 139 -0.67 2.77 16.20
N SER A 140 0.29 3.23 15.39
CA SER A 140 1.06 4.44 15.66
C SER A 140 0.19 5.70 15.69
N ALA A 141 -0.80 5.80 14.79
CA ALA A 141 -1.74 6.92 14.75
C ALA A 141 -2.61 6.96 16.01
N LEU A 142 -3.18 5.82 16.42
CA LEU A 142 -3.99 5.71 17.63
C LEU A 142 -3.17 6.01 18.91
N THR A 143 -1.93 5.53 18.98
CA THR A 143 -1.03 5.81 20.11
C THR A 143 -0.76 7.31 20.26
N LYS A 144 -0.57 8.04 19.14
CA LYS A 144 -0.39 9.49 19.18
C LYS A 144 -1.63 10.24 19.65
N LEU A 145 -2.82 9.67 19.41
CA LEU A 145 -4.10 10.22 19.89
C LEU A 145 -4.40 9.82 21.35
N ASN A 146 -3.50 9.05 22.02
CA ASN A 146 -3.72 8.46 23.34
C ASN A 146 -4.97 7.56 23.42
N GLU A 147 -5.31 6.90 22.32
CA GLU A 147 -6.43 5.97 22.26
C GLU A 147 -6.08 4.63 22.91
N SER A 148 -7.11 3.91 23.37
CA SER A 148 -6.94 2.60 24.00
C SER A 148 -6.56 1.50 22.99
N GLN A 149 -5.95 0.42 23.48
CA GLN A 149 -5.67 -0.75 22.62
C GLN A 149 -6.95 -1.42 22.08
N SER A 150 -8.07 -1.34 22.80
CA SER A 150 -9.37 -1.84 22.28
C SER A 150 -9.77 -1.10 21.03
N LYS A 151 -9.55 0.21 20.96
CA LYS A 151 -9.87 1.03 19.78
C LYS A 151 -9.16 0.55 18.51
N PHE A 152 -7.94 0.01 18.64
CA PHE A 152 -7.23 -0.55 17.48
C PHE A 152 -7.97 -1.76 16.88
N ARG A 153 -8.49 -2.66 17.72
CA ARG A 153 -9.30 -3.80 17.28
C ARG A 153 -10.61 -3.33 16.66
N ASP A 154 -11.31 -2.41 17.32
CA ASP A 154 -12.57 -1.85 16.83
C ASP A 154 -12.39 -1.24 15.42
N CYS A 155 -11.32 -0.49 15.20
CA CYS A 155 -10.98 0.08 13.90
C CYS A 155 -10.73 -0.98 12.81
N ILE A 156 -10.02 -2.06 13.16
CA ILE A 156 -9.79 -3.16 12.22
C ILE A 156 -11.10 -3.87 11.89
N ASP A 157 -11.90 -4.20 12.90
CA ASP A 157 -13.17 -4.92 12.73
C ASP A 157 -14.16 -4.09 11.91
N GLU A 158 -14.24 -2.78 12.14
CA GLU A 158 -15.05 -1.84 11.35
C GLU A 158 -14.64 -1.85 9.88
N LEU A 159 -13.33 -1.72 9.59
CA LEU A 159 -12.83 -1.69 8.22
C LEU A 159 -13.03 -3.04 7.51
N VAL A 160 -12.77 -4.15 8.20
CA VAL A 160 -12.97 -5.51 7.66
C VAL A 160 -14.44 -5.75 7.35
N THR A 161 -15.34 -5.40 8.27
CA THR A 161 -16.80 -5.54 8.09
C THR A 161 -17.26 -4.72 6.89
N PHE A 162 -16.87 -3.44 6.82
CA PHE A 162 -17.20 -2.58 5.69
C PHE A 162 -16.73 -3.15 4.36
N CYS A 163 -15.49 -3.65 4.29
CA CYS A 163 -14.95 -4.22 3.06
C CYS A 163 -15.71 -5.48 2.62
N ASN A 164 -16.03 -6.37 3.57
CA ASN A 164 -16.76 -7.60 3.29
C ASN A 164 -18.19 -7.30 2.77
N GLU A 165 -18.91 -6.39 3.41
CA GLU A 165 -20.28 -6.02 3.04
C GLU A 165 -20.36 -5.35 1.67
N ASN A 166 -19.30 -4.68 1.24
CA ASN A 166 -19.23 -3.92 -0.01
C ASN A 166 -18.41 -4.60 -1.12
N ASN A 167 -18.00 -5.86 -0.94
CA ASN A 167 -17.17 -6.62 -1.89
C ASN A 167 -15.87 -5.89 -2.28
N ILE A 168 -15.21 -5.30 -1.29
CA ILE A 168 -13.94 -4.58 -1.44
C ILE A 168 -12.81 -5.51 -1.04
N THR A 169 -11.77 -5.60 -1.87
CA THR A 169 -10.56 -6.33 -1.51
C THR A 169 -9.75 -5.53 -0.49
N LEU A 170 -9.61 -6.05 0.73
CA LEU A 170 -8.75 -5.46 1.74
C LEU A 170 -7.40 -6.16 1.78
N LEU A 171 -6.34 -5.44 1.39
CA LEU A 171 -4.96 -5.89 1.55
C LEU A 171 -4.51 -5.57 2.97
N ARG A 172 -3.95 -6.56 3.64
CA ARG A 172 -3.40 -6.39 4.99
C ARG A 172 -1.90 -6.67 4.94
N THR A 173 -1.11 -5.79 5.56
CA THR A 173 0.31 -6.06 5.72
C THR A 173 0.51 -7.12 6.79
N ILE A 174 1.20 -8.19 6.42
CA ILE A 174 1.69 -9.17 7.38
C ILE A 174 3.14 -8.80 7.67
N GLY A 175 3.39 -8.32 8.87
CA GLY A 175 4.75 -8.06 9.34
C GLY A 175 5.47 -9.37 9.63
N VAL A 176 6.70 -9.51 9.13
CA VAL A 176 7.63 -10.54 9.63
C VAL A 176 8.50 -9.84 10.67
N ILE A 177 8.32 -10.20 11.94
CA ILE A 177 9.14 -9.70 13.03
C ILE A 177 10.34 -10.62 13.16
N PHE A 178 11.53 -10.06 12.96
CA PHE A 178 12.79 -10.73 13.29
C PHE A 178 13.18 -10.25 14.68
N SER A 179 13.27 -11.17 15.63
CA SER A 179 13.90 -10.89 16.92
C SER A 179 15.41 -11.07 16.80
N ASP A 180 16.17 -10.46 17.72
CA ASP A 180 17.64 -10.62 17.81
C ASP A 180 18.05 -12.09 18.03
N GLU A 181 17.12 -12.96 18.41
CA GLU A 181 17.30 -14.39 18.59
C GLU A 181 16.91 -15.22 17.35
N GLU A 182 16.78 -14.60 16.16
CA GLU A 182 16.38 -15.24 14.88
C GLU A 182 15.01 -15.98 14.94
N LYS A 183 14.16 -15.69 15.90
CA LYS A 183 12.82 -16.24 15.96
C LYS A 183 11.95 -15.60 14.89
N ARG A 184 11.60 -16.37 13.87
CA ARG A 184 10.60 -15.99 12.87
C ARG A 184 9.22 -16.35 13.40
N ILE A 185 8.41 -15.36 13.70
CA ILE A 185 7.00 -15.58 14.01
C ILE A 185 6.23 -15.28 12.71
N THR A 186 5.67 -16.31 12.09
CA THR A 186 4.77 -16.16 10.96
C THR A 186 3.37 -16.46 11.48
N GLU A 187 2.54 -15.44 11.61
CA GLU A 187 1.12 -15.63 11.87
C GLU A 187 0.39 -15.71 10.52
N TYR A 188 -0.22 -16.86 10.26
CA TYR A 188 -1.16 -17.03 9.16
C TYR A 188 -2.54 -16.66 9.68
N ILE A 189 -3.10 -15.57 9.17
CA ILE A 189 -4.49 -15.22 9.41
C ILE A 189 -5.27 -15.76 8.22
N ASN A 190 -6.10 -16.78 8.50
CA ASN A 190 -7.07 -17.33 7.55
C ASN A 190 -8.24 -16.37 7.42
#